data_a829dfbf9f54431366931f2b9864a57e
#
_entry.id   a829dfbf9f54431366931f2b9864a57e
#
_cell.length_a   1.000
_cell.length_b   1.000
_cell.length_c   1.000
_cell.angle_alpha   90.00
_cell.angle_beta   90.00
_cell.angle_gamma   90.00
#
_symmetry.space_group_name_H-M   'P 1'
#
loop_
_entity.id
_entity.type
_entity.pdbx_description
1 polymer ?
#
loop_
_entity_poly.entity_id
_entity_poly.type
_entity_poly.pdbx_seq_one_letter_code
_entity_poly.pdbx_strand_id
1 'polypeptide(L)'
;MAEATYPLAMPTTPNFVRSEWGIERAVAQSQSPFTYSTQVHKFTGSKWYSTVTLPPMKREQAVEWQSFFMRLQGQFGTFLMGDPDASAVRGTISNTVAVNADFAVGAYDVTIDGADTSESQLFKTGDYVQFNSAATSKLHMIIADVASNGSGVATLTIEP
;
A
#
# COMPACT_ATOMS: atom_id res chain seq x y z
N MET A 1 -16.77 19.44 22.87
CA MET A 1 -15.83 18.32 22.68
C MET A 1 -14.85 18.73 21.61
N ALA A 2 -13.57 18.53 21.82
CA ALA A 2 -12.60 18.78 20.76
C ALA A 2 -12.82 17.75 19.65
N GLU A 3 -13.01 18.21 18.42
CA GLU A 3 -13.13 17.38 17.24
C GLU A 3 -11.82 16.61 17.04
N ALA A 4 -11.91 15.32 16.72
CA ALA A 4 -10.72 14.51 16.51
C ALA A 4 -10.01 14.98 15.22
N THR A 5 -8.72 15.22 15.30
CA THR A 5 -7.90 15.54 14.12
C THR A 5 -7.50 14.23 13.42
N TYR A 6 -7.82 14.11 12.16
CA TYR A 6 -7.48 12.93 11.33
C TYR A 6 -6.26 13.19 10.44
N PRO A 7 -5.49 12.15 10.09
CA PRO A 7 -5.63 10.75 10.52
C PRO A 7 -5.26 10.53 11.99
N LEU A 8 -5.96 9.61 12.66
CA LEU A 8 -5.65 9.24 14.04
C LEU A 8 -4.39 8.38 14.11
N ALA A 9 -3.60 8.55 15.17
CA ALA A 9 -2.53 7.62 15.49
C ALA A 9 -3.14 6.29 15.99
N MET A 10 -2.72 5.20 15.36
CA MET A 10 -3.13 3.85 15.73
C MET A 10 -2.32 3.39 16.94
N PRO A 11 -2.93 2.69 17.95
CA PRO A 11 -2.19 2.05 19.02
C PRO A 11 -1.20 1.01 18.46
N THR A 12 -0.01 0.92 19.04
CA THR A 12 1.04 0.00 18.61
C THR A 12 1.23 -1.17 19.56
N THR A 13 0.56 -1.16 20.71
CA THR A 13 0.68 -2.19 21.74
C THR A 13 -0.70 -2.71 22.16
N PRO A 14 -0.92 -4.03 22.14
CA PRO A 14 -0.05 -5.06 21.58
C PRO A 14 -0.03 -5.02 20.04
N ASN A 15 1.02 -5.58 19.45
CA ASN A 15 1.11 -5.73 18.01
C ASN A 15 0.12 -6.80 17.49
N PHE A 16 -0.13 -6.84 16.18
CA PHE A 16 -1.00 -7.85 15.56
C PHE A 16 -0.37 -9.25 15.66
N VAL A 17 -1.21 -10.26 15.86
CA VAL A 17 -0.83 -11.69 15.81
C VAL A 17 -0.91 -12.21 14.37
N ARG A 18 -1.86 -11.68 13.62
CA ARG A 18 -2.09 -12.06 12.22
C ARG A 18 -2.52 -10.85 11.44
N SER A 19 -1.94 -10.69 10.27
CA SER A 19 -2.39 -9.75 9.26
C SER A 19 -2.69 -10.49 7.95
N GLU A 20 -3.75 -10.10 7.29
CA GLU A 20 -4.06 -10.46 5.92
C GLU A 20 -4.11 -9.16 5.13
N TRP A 21 -3.30 -9.07 4.10
CA TRP A 21 -3.17 -7.88 3.28
C TRP A 21 -3.47 -8.23 1.82
N GLY A 22 -4.36 -7.48 1.19
CA GLY A 22 -4.76 -7.79 -0.16
C GLY A 22 -5.29 -6.58 -0.91
N ILE A 23 -5.50 -6.78 -2.21
CA ILE A 23 -6.05 -5.78 -3.10
C ILE A 23 -7.38 -6.26 -3.68
N GLU A 24 -8.37 -5.40 -3.67
CA GLU A 24 -9.66 -5.61 -4.33
C GLU A 24 -9.72 -4.75 -5.58
N ARG A 25 -10.10 -5.36 -6.70
CA ARG A 25 -10.22 -4.69 -8.00
C ARG A 25 -11.66 -4.65 -8.45
N ALA A 26 -12.05 -3.52 -9.04
CA ALA A 26 -13.36 -3.38 -9.65
C ALA A 26 -13.36 -4.09 -11.02
N VAL A 27 -13.94 -5.30 -11.05
CA VAL A 27 -14.09 -6.11 -12.26
C VAL A 27 -15.53 -6.61 -12.32
N ALA A 28 -16.18 -6.41 -13.46
CA ALA A 28 -17.49 -7.01 -13.75
C ALA A 28 -17.30 -8.20 -14.69
N GLN A 29 -17.96 -9.29 -14.37
CA GLN A 29 -17.98 -10.52 -15.17
C GLN A 29 -19.42 -10.88 -15.52
N SER A 30 -19.67 -11.15 -16.79
CA SER A 30 -20.93 -11.69 -17.28
C SER A 30 -20.67 -13.00 -18.02
N GLN A 31 -21.43 -14.02 -17.66
CA GLN A 31 -21.33 -15.35 -18.28
C GLN A 31 -22.65 -15.74 -18.94
N SER A 32 -22.58 -16.21 -20.17
CA SER A 32 -23.74 -16.76 -20.88
C SER A 32 -24.15 -18.10 -20.28
N PRO A 33 -25.42 -18.29 -19.86
CA PRO A 33 -25.88 -19.55 -19.31
C PRO A 33 -25.97 -20.68 -20.37
N PHE A 34 -25.94 -20.34 -21.65
CA PHE A 34 -26.10 -21.30 -22.75
C PHE A 34 -24.77 -21.82 -23.31
N THR A 35 -23.79 -20.93 -23.40
CA THR A 35 -22.49 -21.26 -24.03
C THR A 35 -21.33 -21.21 -23.05
N TYR A 36 -21.57 -20.77 -21.80
CA TYR A 36 -20.57 -20.50 -20.78
C TYR A 36 -19.47 -19.52 -21.23
N SER A 37 -19.66 -18.83 -22.36
CA SER A 37 -18.74 -17.76 -22.76
C SER A 37 -18.77 -16.64 -21.74
N THR A 38 -17.60 -16.15 -21.35
CA THR A 38 -17.44 -15.13 -20.32
C THR A 38 -16.93 -13.85 -20.93
N GLN A 39 -17.58 -12.75 -20.59
CA GLN A 39 -17.10 -11.40 -20.86
C GLN A 39 -16.64 -10.76 -19.54
N VAL A 40 -15.42 -10.21 -19.55
CA VAL A 40 -14.82 -9.54 -18.40
C VAL A 40 -14.59 -8.08 -18.73
N HIS A 41 -15.08 -7.20 -17.88
CA HIS A 41 -14.85 -5.77 -17.99
C HIS A 41 -14.08 -5.28 -16.77
N LYS A 42 -12.85 -4.76 -16.98
CA LYS A 42 -11.99 -4.20 -15.95
C LYS A 42 -12.25 -2.71 -15.81
N PHE A 43 -12.59 -2.26 -14.61
CA PHE A 43 -12.64 -0.83 -14.26
C PHE A 43 -11.31 -0.39 -13.65
N THR A 44 -11.11 0.91 -13.56
CA THR A 44 -9.87 1.50 -13.02
C THR A 44 -9.80 1.51 -11.50
N GLY A 45 -10.90 1.18 -10.81
CA GLY A 45 -10.97 1.20 -9.35
C GLY A 45 -10.23 0.03 -8.70
N SER A 46 -9.37 0.34 -7.74
CA SER A 46 -8.73 -0.63 -6.86
C SER A 46 -8.60 -0.05 -5.45
N LYS A 47 -8.65 -0.91 -4.45
CA LYS A 47 -8.41 -0.54 -3.04
C LYS A 47 -7.66 -1.64 -2.32
N TRP A 48 -6.80 -1.22 -1.41
CA TRP A 48 -6.19 -2.13 -0.43
C TRP A 48 -7.22 -2.46 0.65
N TYR A 49 -7.18 -3.68 1.14
CA TYR A 49 -7.89 -4.10 2.33
C TYR A 49 -6.95 -4.86 3.25
N SER A 50 -7.21 -4.78 4.54
CA SER A 50 -6.47 -5.55 5.53
C SER A 50 -7.41 -6.10 6.59
N THR A 51 -7.17 -7.35 6.97
CA THR A 51 -7.80 -7.97 8.13
C THR A 51 -6.72 -8.28 9.13
N VAL A 52 -6.82 -7.69 10.31
CA VAL A 52 -5.84 -7.86 11.37
C VAL A 52 -6.46 -8.48 12.62
N THR A 53 -5.72 -9.34 13.29
CA THR A 53 -6.13 -9.98 14.54
C THR A 53 -5.24 -9.52 15.67
N LEU A 54 -5.85 -9.00 16.72
CA LEU A 54 -5.16 -8.64 17.96
C LEU A 54 -5.08 -9.85 18.90
N PRO A 55 -3.99 -9.98 19.66
CA PRO A 55 -3.87 -11.03 20.68
C PRO A 55 -4.84 -10.80 21.84
N PRO A 56 -5.08 -11.83 22.68
CA PRO A 56 -5.66 -11.61 23.99
C PRO A 56 -4.83 -10.61 24.78
N MET A 57 -5.48 -9.61 25.37
CA MET A 57 -4.78 -8.50 26.01
C MET A 57 -5.39 -8.15 27.36
N LYS A 58 -4.62 -7.49 28.22
CA LYS A 58 -5.10 -6.94 29.48
C LYS A 58 -6.06 -5.78 29.23
N ARG A 59 -6.94 -5.51 30.19
CA ARG A 59 -7.95 -4.46 30.11
C ARG A 59 -7.36 -3.09 29.76
N GLU A 60 -6.21 -2.74 30.30
CA GLU A 60 -5.53 -1.47 30.04
C GLU A 60 -5.23 -1.28 28.55
N GLN A 61 -4.69 -2.31 27.91
CA GLN A 61 -4.41 -2.30 26.47
C GLN A 61 -5.70 -2.33 25.61
N ALA A 62 -6.68 -3.11 26.06
CA ALA A 62 -7.98 -3.21 25.36
C ALA A 62 -8.73 -1.87 25.34
N VAL A 63 -8.66 -1.08 26.40
CA VAL A 63 -9.30 0.24 26.49
C VAL A 63 -8.68 1.23 25.49
N GLU A 64 -7.38 1.17 25.24
CA GLU A 64 -6.71 2.02 24.22
C GLU A 64 -7.24 1.72 22.81
N TRP A 65 -7.35 0.43 22.45
CA TRP A 65 -7.93 0.02 21.17
C TRP A 65 -9.42 0.36 21.08
N GLN A 66 -10.19 0.16 22.13
CA GLN A 66 -11.61 0.55 22.17
C GLN A 66 -11.77 2.06 21.97
N SER A 67 -10.96 2.86 22.68
CA SER A 67 -10.97 4.33 22.53
C SER A 67 -10.63 4.76 21.11
N PHE A 68 -9.64 4.10 20.48
CA PHE A 68 -9.27 4.36 19.09
C PHE A 68 -10.46 4.09 18.14
N PHE A 69 -11.11 2.93 18.25
CA PHE A 69 -12.27 2.59 17.40
C PHE A 69 -13.46 3.54 17.62
N MET A 70 -13.71 3.93 18.87
CA MET A 70 -14.78 4.89 19.17
C MET A 70 -14.49 6.27 18.55
N ARG A 71 -13.23 6.71 18.57
CA ARG A 71 -12.82 7.99 17.95
C ARG A 71 -12.86 7.95 16.43
N LEU A 72 -12.73 6.80 15.79
CA LEU A 72 -12.89 6.64 14.34
C LEU A 72 -14.33 6.84 13.88
N GLN A 73 -15.32 6.73 14.76
CA GLN A 73 -16.74 6.92 14.41
C GLN A 73 -17.17 6.08 13.19
N GLY A 74 -16.76 4.81 13.16
CA GLY A 74 -17.00 3.91 12.05
C GLY A 74 -16.16 4.27 10.81
N GLN A 75 -16.83 4.46 9.67
CA GLN A 75 -16.15 4.76 8.39
C GLN A 75 -15.82 6.25 8.18
N PHE A 76 -16.14 7.11 9.15
CA PHE A 76 -15.90 8.54 9.03
C PHE A 76 -14.43 8.88 9.27
N GLY A 77 -13.84 8.31 10.31
CA GLY A 77 -12.46 8.59 10.69
C GLY A 77 -11.45 7.86 9.81
N THR A 78 -10.26 8.42 9.72
CA THR A 78 -9.13 7.87 8.98
C THR A 78 -7.93 7.64 9.88
N PHE A 79 -7.10 6.67 9.53
CA PHE A 79 -5.81 6.39 10.15
C PHE A 79 -4.84 5.86 9.09
N LEU A 80 -3.55 5.93 9.38
CA LEU A 80 -2.51 5.39 8.49
C LEU A 80 -2.13 3.99 8.94
N MET A 81 -2.08 3.07 7.99
CA MET A 81 -1.65 1.70 8.21
C MET A 81 -0.89 1.22 6.96
N GLY A 82 0.28 0.62 7.17
CA GLY A 82 1.01 -0.12 6.15
C GLY A 82 0.90 -1.62 6.39
N ASP A 83 1.42 -2.41 5.46
CA ASP A 83 1.53 -3.86 5.64
C ASP A 83 2.53 -4.16 6.79
N PRO A 84 2.08 -4.78 7.90
CA PRO A 84 2.96 -5.06 9.03
C PRO A 84 4.12 -6.00 8.71
N ASP A 85 3.95 -6.87 7.71
CA ASP A 85 4.94 -7.88 7.33
C ASP A 85 5.96 -7.35 6.31
N ALA A 86 5.74 -6.16 5.75
CA ALA A 86 6.59 -5.53 4.75
C ALA A 86 7.14 -4.18 5.21
N SER A 87 7.70 -4.13 6.42
CA SER A 87 8.23 -2.91 7.04
C SER A 87 9.57 -2.44 6.45
N ALA A 88 10.27 -3.27 5.69
CA ALA A 88 11.56 -2.95 5.09
C ALA A 88 11.57 -3.32 3.60
N VAL A 89 12.27 -2.50 2.81
CA VAL A 89 12.55 -2.78 1.40
C VAL A 89 13.45 -4.02 1.32
N ARG A 90 13.15 -4.93 0.39
CA ARG A 90 13.92 -6.15 0.13
C ARG A 90 15.07 -5.94 -0.85
N GLY A 91 15.03 -4.83 -1.58
CA GLY A 91 16.09 -4.40 -2.48
C GLY A 91 17.28 -3.76 -1.78
N THR A 92 18.28 -3.33 -2.55
CA THR A 92 19.55 -2.76 -2.08
C THR A 92 19.54 -1.24 -2.01
N ILE A 93 18.41 -0.59 -2.26
CA ILE A 93 18.31 0.87 -2.28
C ILE A 93 18.80 1.48 -0.97
N SER A 94 19.70 2.45 -1.07
CA SER A 94 20.21 3.21 0.08
C SER A 94 19.99 4.72 -0.07
N ASN A 95 19.85 5.20 -1.30
CA ASN A 95 19.67 6.61 -1.60
C ASN A 95 18.20 7.05 -1.58
N THR A 96 17.98 8.34 -1.38
CA THR A 96 16.67 8.96 -1.58
C THR A 96 16.41 9.14 -3.06
N VAL A 97 15.32 8.60 -3.56
CA VAL A 97 14.91 8.68 -4.96
C VAL A 97 13.82 9.72 -5.16
N ALA A 98 13.78 10.29 -6.35
CA ALA A 98 12.73 11.20 -6.78
C ALA A 98 12.12 10.71 -8.10
N VAL A 99 10.88 11.12 -8.38
CA VAL A 99 10.27 10.87 -9.69
C VAL A 99 10.96 11.74 -10.73
N ASN A 100 11.44 11.13 -11.80
CA ASN A 100 12.27 11.82 -12.81
C ASN A 100 11.45 12.72 -13.75
N ALA A 101 10.18 12.37 -14.01
CA ALA A 101 9.29 13.12 -14.89
C ALA A 101 7.83 12.92 -14.50
N ASP A 102 6.97 13.80 -14.99
CA ASP A 102 5.53 13.63 -14.87
C ASP A 102 5.08 12.35 -15.56
N PHE A 103 4.17 11.63 -14.95
CA PHE A 103 3.56 10.43 -15.50
C PHE A 103 2.04 10.56 -15.55
N ALA A 104 1.43 9.89 -16.52
CA ALA A 104 -0.02 9.96 -16.71
C ALA A 104 -0.77 9.29 -15.56
N VAL A 105 -1.96 9.79 -15.25
CA VAL A 105 -2.87 9.14 -14.30
C VAL A 105 -3.18 7.73 -14.79
N GLY A 106 -2.96 6.74 -13.94
CA GLY A 106 -3.15 5.32 -14.26
C GLY A 106 -1.95 4.66 -14.96
N ALA A 107 -0.80 5.35 -15.05
CA ALA A 107 0.43 4.73 -15.52
C ALA A 107 0.89 3.63 -14.55
N TYR A 108 1.35 2.53 -15.12
CA TYR A 108 1.93 1.42 -14.35
C TYR A 108 3.45 1.54 -14.22
N ASP A 109 4.08 2.26 -15.13
CA ASP A 109 5.52 2.47 -15.16
C ASP A 109 5.85 3.89 -14.72
N VAL A 110 6.72 4.02 -13.73
CA VAL A 110 7.18 5.28 -13.17
C VAL A 110 8.70 5.32 -13.18
N THR A 111 9.28 6.30 -13.86
CA THR A 111 10.72 6.47 -13.88
C THR A 111 11.18 7.32 -12.70
N ILE A 112 12.16 6.81 -11.97
CA ILE A 112 12.80 7.46 -10.82
C ILE A 112 14.26 7.79 -11.13
N ASP A 113 14.79 8.75 -10.39
CA ASP A 113 16.17 9.22 -10.45
C ASP A 113 16.78 9.36 -9.05
N GLY A 114 18.10 9.43 -8.96
CA GLY A 114 18.84 9.55 -7.71
C GLY A 114 19.08 8.23 -6.99
N ALA A 115 18.78 7.08 -7.62
CA ALA A 115 19.05 5.78 -7.04
C ALA A 115 20.56 5.44 -7.06
N ASP A 116 20.92 4.40 -6.33
CA ASP A 116 22.25 3.81 -6.40
C ASP A 116 22.54 3.35 -7.85
N THR A 117 23.74 3.62 -8.35
CA THR A 117 24.09 3.40 -9.75
C THR A 117 24.45 1.94 -10.03
N SER A 118 23.97 1.42 -11.16
CA SER A 118 24.30 0.05 -11.64
C SER A 118 23.91 -1.06 -10.66
N GLU A 119 22.88 -0.83 -9.85
CA GLU A 119 22.35 -1.84 -8.93
C GLU A 119 21.42 -2.80 -9.67
N SER A 120 21.71 -4.09 -9.60
CA SER A 120 20.92 -5.13 -10.27
C SER A 120 19.64 -5.51 -9.53
N GLN A 121 19.55 -5.18 -8.25
CA GLN A 121 18.43 -5.51 -7.37
C GLN A 121 18.02 -4.29 -6.53
N LEU A 122 17.83 -3.15 -7.17
CA LEU A 122 17.47 -1.90 -6.51
C LEU A 122 16.20 -2.05 -5.68
N PHE A 123 15.15 -2.61 -6.28
CA PHE A 123 13.92 -3.06 -5.62
C PHE A 123 13.57 -4.46 -6.08
N LYS A 124 12.84 -5.18 -5.24
CA LYS A 124 12.32 -6.50 -5.54
C LYS A 124 10.81 -6.51 -5.65
N THR A 125 10.31 -7.42 -6.46
CA THR A 125 8.87 -7.71 -6.54
C THR A 125 8.27 -7.90 -5.15
N GLY A 126 7.23 -7.16 -4.84
CA GLY A 126 6.57 -7.16 -3.53
C GLY A 126 7.04 -6.03 -2.60
N ASP A 127 8.03 -5.23 -2.98
CA ASP A 127 8.34 -4.01 -2.25
C ASP A 127 7.23 -2.97 -2.45
N TYR A 128 7.01 -2.14 -1.45
CA TYR A 128 6.01 -1.07 -1.50
C TYR A 128 6.66 0.29 -1.74
N VAL A 129 5.94 1.12 -2.48
CA VAL A 129 6.33 2.51 -2.73
C VAL A 129 5.14 3.44 -2.54
N GLN A 130 5.40 4.61 -2.00
CA GLN A 130 4.45 5.69 -1.85
C GLN A 130 5.03 6.96 -2.46
N PHE A 131 4.29 7.58 -3.36
CA PHE A 131 4.69 8.85 -3.95
C PHE A 131 4.14 9.99 -3.09
N ASN A 132 5.04 10.88 -2.63
CA ASN A 132 4.72 11.95 -1.70
C ASN A 132 4.46 11.44 -0.26
N SER A 133 4.72 12.27 0.71
CA SER A 133 4.51 12.00 2.15
C SER A 133 3.14 12.44 2.67
N ALA A 134 2.24 12.89 1.81
CA ALA A 134 0.91 13.33 2.24
C ALA A 134 0.06 12.15 2.74
N ALA A 135 -0.77 12.40 3.75
CA ALA A 135 -1.70 11.39 4.31
C ALA A 135 -2.70 10.83 3.29
N THR A 136 -2.86 11.50 2.16
CA THR A 136 -3.73 11.08 1.03
C THR A 136 -2.99 10.30 -0.05
N SER A 137 -1.67 10.12 0.07
CA SER A 137 -0.89 9.35 -0.89
C SER A 137 -1.25 7.88 -0.83
N LYS A 138 -1.37 7.28 -2.01
CA LYS A 138 -1.70 5.85 -2.14
C LYS A 138 -0.44 4.99 -2.04
N LEU A 139 -0.62 3.82 -1.47
CA LEU A 139 0.38 2.77 -1.43
C LEU A 139 0.33 1.99 -2.75
N HIS A 140 1.49 1.75 -3.35
CA HIS A 140 1.65 0.94 -4.55
C HIS A 140 2.62 -0.19 -4.28
N MET A 141 2.42 -1.33 -4.93
CA MET A 141 3.34 -2.47 -4.88
C MET A 141 4.15 -2.54 -6.16
N ILE A 142 5.43 -2.78 -6.04
CA ILE A 142 6.34 -3.06 -7.16
C ILE A 142 6.11 -4.51 -7.61
N ILE A 143 5.77 -4.71 -8.87
CA ILE A 143 5.38 -6.01 -9.42
C ILE A 143 6.48 -6.68 -10.26
N ALA A 144 7.60 -6.01 -10.47
CA ALA A 144 8.75 -6.56 -11.17
C ALA A 144 10.04 -6.15 -10.46
N ASP A 145 11.07 -6.99 -10.51
CA ASP A 145 12.40 -6.63 -10.00
C ASP A 145 12.96 -5.44 -10.80
N VAL A 146 13.59 -4.51 -10.10
CA VAL A 146 14.06 -3.25 -10.65
C VAL A 146 15.56 -3.15 -10.54
N ALA A 147 16.21 -2.81 -11.64
CA ALA A 147 17.62 -2.47 -11.70
C ALA A 147 17.79 -0.99 -12.06
N SER A 148 18.86 -0.36 -11.58
CA SER A 148 19.26 0.99 -11.97
C SER A 148 20.31 0.97 -13.05
N ASN A 149 20.34 2.01 -13.85
CA ASN A 149 21.40 2.23 -14.83
C ASN A 149 22.63 2.94 -14.21
N GLY A 150 23.67 3.17 -15.03
CA GLY A 150 24.89 3.85 -14.59
C GLY A 150 24.73 5.32 -14.18
N SER A 151 23.56 5.90 -14.38
CA SER A 151 23.21 7.27 -13.97
C SER A 151 22.26 7.30 -12.77
N GLY A 152 21.92 6.15 -12.17
CA GLY A 152 20.99 6.09 -11.05
C GLY A 152 19.52 6.25 -11.44
N VAL A 153 19.18 6.02 -12.71
CA VAL A 153 17.80 6.04 -13.22
C VAL A 153 17.26 4.62 -13.27
N ALA A 154 16.03 4.43 -12.82
CA ALA A 154 15.33 3.15 -12.86
C ALA A 154 13.84 3.34 -13.21
N THR A 155 13.20 2.31 -13.74
CA THR A 155 11.76 2.29 -14.01
C THR A 155 11.09 1.29 -13.09
N LEU A 156 10.16 1.77 -12.28
CA LEU A 156 9.32 0.97 -11.40
C LEU A 156 8.07 0.55 -12.17
N THR A 157 7.78 -0.74 -12.21
CA THR A 157 6.46 -1.22 -12.65
C THR A 157 5.61 -1.47 -11.42
N ILE A 158 4.54 -0.70 -11.24
CA ILE A 158 3.74 -0.64 -10.03
C ILE A 158 2.29 -1.02 -10.28
N GLU A 159 1.64 -1.49 -9.22
CA GLU A 159 0.19 -1.69 -9.17
C GLU A 159 -0.38 -1.00 -7.93
N PRO A 160 -1.58 -0.34 -8.07
CA PRO A 160 -2.26 0.35 -6.98
C PRO A 160 -2.88 -0.63 -5.99
#